data_c89c35cc664297b0374ac929b9ada23c
#
_entry.id   c89c35cc664297b0374ac929b9ada23c
#
_cell.length_a   1.000
_cell.length_b   1.000
_cell.length_c   1.000
_cell.angle_alpha   90.00
_cell.angle_beta   90.00
_cell.angle_gamma   90.00
#
_symmetry.space_group_name_H-M   'P 1'
#
loop_
_entity.id
_entity.type
_entity.pdbx_description
1 polymer ?
#
loop_
_entity_poly.entity_id
_entity_poly.type
_entity_poly.pdbx_seq_one_letter_code
_entity_poly.pdbx_strand_id
1 'polypeptide(L)'
;MTKVFKEIYLKQKIVIGSRGSELALWQANHIKREIEKKNKNVSVEINIIKTKGDKILDVALSKIGDKSLFTKELEVELLAKRIDLAVHSLKDLQTQIPAGLKLAAVTKRHEVEDVLIARKKGMTIQSLPEFGVVATGSLRRRSQLLHLRPDLTVLDLRGNVPSRIQKFLESQWDAIILPRARVERLNEKKHISAFIP
;
A
#
# COMPACT_ATOMS: atom_id res chain seq x y z
N MET A 1 32.14 -43.41 -21.67
CA MET A 1 31.34 -43.37 -20.39
C MET A 1 31.28 -41.92 -19.91
N THR A 2 30.24 -41.23 -20.32
CA THR A 2 30.04 -39.82 -19.93
C THR A 2 29.01 -39.81 -18.79
N LYS A 3 29.51 -39.68 -17.55
CA LYS A 3 28.64 -39.44 -16.40
C LYS A 3 28.01 -38.06 -16.55
N VAL A 4 26.77 -38.05 -16.93
CA VAL A 4 25.90 -36.86 -16.81
C VAL A 4 25.77 -36.60 -15.31
N PHE A 5 26.49 -35.63 -14.80
CA PHE A 5 26.19 -35.04 -13.50
C PHE A 5 24.82 -34.36 -13.65
N LYS A 6 23.80 -35.04 -13.20
CA LYS A 6 22.52 -34.43 -12.94
C LYS A 6 22.74 -33.49 -11.76
N GLU A 7 23.03 -32.20 -12.05
CA GLU A 7 23.03 -31.18 -11.00
C GLU A 7 21.67 -31.23 -10.34
N ILE A 8 21.65 -31.73 -9.13
CA ILE A 8 20.51 -31.63 -8.23
C ILE A 8 20.50 -30.15 -7.82
N TYR A 9 19.86 -29.29 -8.62
CA TYR A 9 19.55 -27.95 -8.22
C TYR A 9 18.59 -28.07 -7.03
N LEU A 10 19.14 -27.96 -5.82
CA LEU A 10 18.32 -27.82 -4.63
C LEU A 10 17.43 -26.60 -4.83
N LYS A 11 16.13 -26.83 -4.79
CA LYS A 11 15.15 -25.75 -4.94
C LYS A 11 15.40 -24.75 -3.82
N GLN A 12 15.90 -23.57 -4.16
CA GLN A 12 16.12 -22.50 -3.19
C GLN A 12 14.77 -22.02 -2.68
N LYS A 13 14.60 -22.02 -1.37
CA LYS A 13 13.44 -21.45 -0.69
C LYS A 13 13.76 -20.02 -0.28
N ILE A 14 12.93 -19.06 -0.68
CA ILE A 14 13.00 -17.66 -0.26
C ILE A 14 11.78 -17.36 0.61
N VAL A 15 11.98 -16.71 1.73
CA VAL A 15 10.93 -16.29 2.64
C VAL A 15 10.74 -14.78 2.55
N ILE A 16 9.55 -14.35 2.11
CA ILE A 16 9.12 -12.94 2.10
C ILE A 16 8.39 -12.63 3.39
N GLY A 17 8.88 -11.65 4.16
CA GLY A 17 8.11 -11.05 5.24
C GLY A 17 7.12 -10.03 4.72
N SER A 18 5.88 -10.10 5.19
CA SER A 18 4.81 -9.17 4.82
C SER A 18 3.89 -8.88 5.99
N ARG A 19 3.29 -7.68 5.99
CA ARG A 19 2.15 -7.40 6.86
C ARG A 19 0.92 -8.18 6.39
N GLY A 20 -0.05 -8.38 7.28
CA GLY A 20 -1.27 -9.12 6.99
C GLY A 20 -2.38 -8.31 6.28
N SER A 21 -2.17 -7.02 5.97
CA SER A 21 -3.19 -6.25 5.24
C SER A 21 -3.31 -6.72 3.78
N GLU A 22 -4.51 -6.66 3.22
CA GLU A 22 -4.78 -7.09 1.84
C GLU A 22 -3.83 -6.47 0.82
N LEU A 23 -3.53 -5.17 0.96
CA LEU A 23 -2.58 -4.48 0.09
C LEU A 23 -1.16 -5.01 0.25
N ALA A 24 -0.70 -5.26 1.48
CA ALA A 24 0.63 -5.81 1.73
C ALA A 24 0.76 -7.22 1.17
N LEU A 25 -0.25 -8.06 1.38
CA LEU A 25 -0.31 -9.41 0.81
C LEU A 25 -0.37 -9.38 -0.71
N TRP A 26 -1.12 -8.45 -1.31
CA TRP A 26 -1.12 -8.26 -2.77
C TRP A 26 0.29 -7.95 -3.27
N GLN A 27 1.00 -7.04 -2.60
CA GLN A 27 2.37 -6.64 -2.98
C GLN A 27 3.36 -7.82 -2.81
N ALA A 28 3.29 -8.54 -1.69
CA ALA A 28 4.14 -9.70 -1.44
C ALA A 28 3.88 -10.82 -2.48
N ASN A 29 2.63 -11.11 -2.80
CA ASN A 29 2.26 -12.09 -3.82
C ASN A 29 2.69 -11.65 -5.23
N HIS A 30 2.68 -10.36 -5.53
CA HIS A 30 3.20 -9.85 -6.78
C HIS A 30 4.71 -10.12 -6.90
N ILE A 31 5.49 -9.80 -5.87
CA ILE A 31 6.94 -10.06 -5.85
C ILE A 31 7.24 -11.56 -5.89
N LYS A 32 6.49 -12.37 -5.14
CA LYS A 32 6.59 -13.84 -5.20
C LYS A 32 6.47 -14.33 -6.65
N ARG A 33 5.39 -13.94 -7.35
CA ARG A 33 5.19 -14.34 -8.75
C ARG A 33 6.32 -13.89 -9.68
N GLU A 34 6.84 -12.67 -9.50
CA GLU A 34 7.94 -12.16 -10.33
C GLU A 34 9.24 -12.94 -10.09
N ILE A 35 9.54 -13.33 -8.84
CA ILE A 35 10.72 -14.13 -8.50
C ILE A 35 10.57 -15.53 -9.10
N GLU A 36 9.46 -16.23 -8.86
CA GLU A 36 9.23 -17.60 -9.31
C GLU A 36 9.14 -17.70 -10.84
N LYS A 37 8.60 -16.66 -11.51
CA LYS A 37 8.57 -16.59 -12.98
C LYS A 37 9.95 -16.53 -13.60
N LYS A 38 10.88 -15.80 -12.98
CA LYS A 38 12.25 -15.61 -13.48
C LYS A 38 13.18 -16.73 -13.07
N ASN A 39 12.88 -17.45 -12.00
CA ASN A 39 13.74 -18.43 -11.39
C ASN A 39 12.98 -19.73 -11.09
N LYS A 40 12.92 -20.64 -12.05
CA LYS A 40 12.11 -21.89 -11.94
C LYS A 40 12.53 -22.81 -10.79
N ASN A 41 13.76 -22.69 -10.31
CA ASN A 41 14.32 -23.50 -9.22
C ASN A 41 14.12 -22.83 -7.84
N VAL A 42 13.47 -21.67 -7.77
CA VAL A 42 13.19 -20.93 -6.53
C VAL A 42 11.73 -21.12 -6.16
N SER A 43 11.46 -21.42 -4.90
CA SER A 43 10.12 -21.37 -4.31
C SER A 43 10.06 -20.22 -3.31
N VAL A 44 8.96 -19.48 -3.32
CA VAL A 44 8.79 -18.34 -2.42
C VAL A 44 7.66 -18.60 -1.44
N GLU A 45 7.95 -18.43 -0.15
CA GLU A 45 6.96 -18.46 0.93
C GLU A 45 6.71 -17.06 1.48
N ILE A 46 5.49 -16.78 1.93
CA ILE A 46 5.15 -15.49 2.57
C ILE A 46 4.91 -15.75 4.05
N ASN A 47 5.70 -15.08 4.90
CA ASN A 47 5.53 -15.07 6.35
C ASN A 47 4.82 -13.77 6.77
N ILE A 48 3.66 -13.90 7.42
CA ILE A 48 2.86 -12.76 7.86
C ILE A 48 3.35 -12.32 9.24
N ILE A 49 3.81 -11.06 9.30
CA ILE A 49 4.34 -10.42 10.51
C ILE A 49 3.39 -9.31 10.94
N LYS A 50 2.87 -9.40 12.17
CA LYS A 50 2.02 -8.37 12.75
C LYS A 50 2.86 -7.21 13.25
N THR A 51 2.57 -5.98 12.80
CA THR A 51 3.28 -4.77 13.22
C THR A 51 2.49 -3.97 14.27
N LYS A 52 3.17 -3.09 14.99
CA LYS A 52 2.52 -2.15 15.93
C LYS A 52 1.49 -1.28 15.21
N GLY A 53 1.81 -0.83 14.01
CA GLY A 53 0.92 -0.01 13.20
C GLY A 53 -0.38 -0.72 12.79
N ASP A 54 -0.38 -2.06 12.72
CA ASP A 54 -1.60 -2.84 12.45
C ASP A 54 -2.53 -2.93 13.66
N LYS A 55 -2.00 -2.71 14.87
CA LYS A 55 -2.76 -2.76 16.12
C LYS A 55 -3.38 -1.41 16.50
N ILE A 56 -2.82 -0.29 16.04
CA ILE A 56 -3.26 1.05 16.40
C ILE A 56 -4.25 1.55 15.33
N LEU A 57 -5.54 1.45 15.61
CA LEU A 57 -6.60 1.83 14.68
C LEU A 57 -7.21 3.22 14.97
N ASP A 58 -7.11 3.71 16.22
CA ASP A 58 -7.92 4.82 16.72
C ASP A 58 -7.19 6.18 16.77
N VAL A 59 -5.87 6.20 16.62
CA VAL A 59 -5.08 7.44 16.72
C VAL A 59 -4.56 7.88 15.35
N ALA A 60 -4.62 9.18 15.05
CA ALA A 60 -4.07 9.72 13.80
C ALA A 60 -2.56 9.44 13.69
N LEU A 61 -2.10 8.84 12.56
CA LEU A 61 -0.68 8.53 12.35
C LEU A 61 0.23 9.75 12.47
N SER A 62 -0.29 10.94 12.14
CA SER A 62 0.41 12.21 12.32
C SER A 62 0.64 12.60 13.79
N LYS A 63 -0.13 12.02 14.72
CA LYS A 63 0.02 12.21 16.16
C LYS A 63 0.96 11.18 16.81
N ILE A 64 1.28 10.11 16.08
CA ILE A 64 2.20 9.06 16.54
C ILE A 64 3.55 9.38 15.94
N GLY A 65 4.47 9.92 16.75
CA GLY A 65 5.80 10.35 16.31
C GLY A 65 6.75 9.23 15.85
N ASP A 66 6.33 7.97 15.90
CA ASP A 66 7.14 6.81 15.51
C ASP A 66 7.06 6.58 13.99
N LYS A 67 8.17 6.83 13.29
CA LYS A 67 8.28 6.67 11.84
C LYS A 67 8.36 5.21 11.37
N SER A 68 8.56 4.24 12.27
CA SER A 68 8.78 2.82 11.97
C SER A 68 7.62 1.89 12.31
N LEU A 69 6.43 2.44 12.52
CA LEU A 69 5.23 1.69 12.94
C LEU A 69 4.88 0.47 12.09
N PHE A 70 5.29 0.45 10.84
CA PHE A 70 4.95 -0.59 9.87
C PHE A 70 6.14 -1.38 9.35
N THR A 71 7.37 -1.04 9.78
CA THR A 71 8.60 -1.66 9.24
C THR A 71 9.44 -2.36 10.30
N LYS A 72 9.40 -1.89 11.56
CA LYS A 72 10.30 -2.31 12.62
C LYS A 72 10.31 -3.82 12.86
N GLU A 73 9.15 -4.44 12.94
CA GLU A 73 9.06 -5.88 13.18
C GLU A 73 9.61 -6.70 11.98
N LEU A 74 9.38 -6.22 10.74
CA LEU A 74 9.96 -6.84 9.55
C LEU A 74 11.49 -6.66 9.51
N GLU A 75 12.00 -5.51 9.92
CA GLU A 75 13.44 -5.23 10.03
C GLU A 75 14.12 -6.18 11.05
N VAL A 76 13.47 -6.42 12.19
CA VAL A 76 13.94 -7.39 13.20
C VAL A 76 13.99 -8.80 12.62
N GLU A 77 12.97 -9.24 11.88
CA GLU A 77 12.92 -10.56 11.25
C GLU A 77 14.01 -10.71 10.16
N LEU A 78 14.28 -9.65 9.38
CA LEU A 78 15.37 -9.61 8.40
C LEU A 78 16.74 -9.75 9.07
N LEU A 79 17.02 -8.93 10.11
CA LEU A 79 18.30 -8.98 10.84
C LEU A 79 18.52 -10.31 11.53
N ALA A 80 17.46 -10.95 12.02
CA ALA A 80 17.49 -12.28 12.61
C ALA A 80 17.54 -13.42 11.57
N LYS A 81 17.55 -13.09 10.25
CA LYS A 81 17.58 -14.05 9.14
C LYS A 81 16.42 -15.07 9.16
N ARG A 82 15.26 -14.68 9.73
CA ARG A 82 14.04 -15.50 9.69
C ARG A 82 13.21 -15.25 8.43
N ILE A 83 13.47 -14.14 7.75
CA ILE A 83 12.98 -13.84 6.41
C ILE A 83 14.16 -13.33 5.56
N ASP A 84 14.09 -13.53 4.25
CA ASP A 84 15.16 -13.15 3.31
C ASP A 84 14.94 -11.76 2.74
N LEU A 85 13.67 -11.35 2.58
CA LEU A 85 13.30 -10.02 2.11
C LEU A 85 11.94 -9.58 2.69
N ALA A 86 11.74 -8.26 2.75
CA ALA A 86 10.48 -7.65 3.11
C ALA A 86 9.97 -6.78 1.95
N VAL A 87 8.65 -6.74 1.75
CA VAL A 87 8.02 -5.98 0.68
C VAL A 87 7.22 -4.83 1.25
N HIS A 88 7.54 -3.61 0.81
CA HIS A 88 6.92 -2.38 1.27
C HIS A 88 6.51 -1.47 0.11
N SER A 89 5.51 -0.62 0.33
CA SER A 89 5.36 0.58 -0.49
C SER A 89 6.52 1.53 -0.17
N LEU A 90 7.28 2.00 -1.16
CA LEU A 90 8.48 2.81 -0.95
C LEU A 90 8.25 4.04 -0.07
N LYS A 91 7.07 4.66 -0.15
CA LYS A 91 6.70 5.83 0.67
C LYS A 91 6.55 5.52 2.16
N ASP A 92 6.42 4.25 2.53
CA ASP A 92 6.24 3.81 3.91
C ASP A 92 7.59 3.42 4.54
N LEU A 93 8.68 3.36 3.73
CA LEU A 93 10.05 3.16 4.22
C LEU A 93 10.63 4.46 4.78
N GLN A 94 11.50 4.30 5.77
CA GLN A 94 12.29 5.40 6.31
C GLN A 94 13.40 5.80 5.32
N THR A 95 13.79 7.07 5.36
CA THR A 95 14.91 7.58 4.56
C THR A 95 16.26 7.02 5.00
N GLN A 96 16.39 6.66 6.28
CA GLN A 96 17.55 5.97 6.84
C GLN A 96 17.18 4.52 7.11
N ILE A 97 17.82 3.60 6.38
CA ILE A 97 17.63 2.17 6.54
C ILE A 97 18.55 1.69 7.66
N PRO A 98 18.09 0.84 8.60
CA PRO A 98 18.92 0.29 9.68
C PRO A 98 20.19 -0.39 9.16
N ALA A 99 21.28 -0.31 9.94
CA ALA A 99 22.52 -0.99 9.64
C ALA A 99 22.27 -2.51 9.47
N GLY A 100 22.92 -3.11 8.47
CA GLY A 100 22.73 -4.52 8.10
C GLY A 100 21.60 -4.79 7.11
N LEU A 101 20.78 -3.78 6.79
CA LEU A 101 19.73 -3.86 5.78
C LEU A 101 20.03 -2.92 4.60
N LYS A 102 19.43 -3.21 3.47
CA LYS A 102 19.51 -2.36 2.27
C LYS A 102 18.24 -2.42 1.44
N LEU A 103 17.98 -1.38 0.67
CA LEU A 103 16.98 -1.41 -0.40
C LEU A 103 17.56 -2.22 -1.56
N ALA A 104 17.07 -3.44 -1.75
CA ALA A 104 17.62 -4.38 -2.73
C ALA A 104 17.09 -4.11 -4.15
N ALA A 105 15.83 -3.73 -4.28
CA ALA A 105 15.21 -3.47 -5.57
C ALA A 105 13.96 -2.56 -5.43
N VAL A 106 13.61 -1.90 -6.53
CA VAL A 106 12.36 -1.14 -6.70
C VAL A 106 11.69 -1.68 -7.94
N THR A 107 10.40 -2.00 -7.86
CA THR A 107 9.62 -2.44 -9.02
C THR A 107 9.27 -1.27 -9.94
N LYS A 108 8.84 -1.57 -11.18
CA LYS A 108 8.27 -0.55 -12.05
C LYS A 108 7.15 0.19 -11.30
N ARG A 109 7.19 1.53 -11.38
CA ARG A 109 6.19 2.38 -10.75
C ARG A 109 4.82 2.14 -11.40
N HIS A 110 3.81 1.99 -10.57
CA HIS A 110 2.41 2.01 -11.01
C HIS A 110 1.97 3.46 -11.27
N GLU A 111 0.77 3.64 -11.84
CA GLU A 111 0.16 4.95 -12.03
C GLU A 111 0.15 5.77 -10.73
N VAL A 112 0.58 7.02 -10.81
CA VAL A 112 0.83 7.89 -9.65
C VAL A 112 -0.38 8.74 -9.27
N GLU A 113 -1.36 8.81 -10.17
CA GLU A 113 -2.58 9.59 -10.01
C GLU A 113 -3.35 9.21 -8.73
N ASP A 114 -4.09 10.18 -8.27
CA ASP A 114 -5.14 9.95 -7.29
C ASP A 114 -6.48 9.68 -8.01
N VAL A 115 -7.47 9.18 -7.30
CA VAL A 115 -8.83 8.96 -7.80
C VAL A 115 -9.84 9.60 -6.88
N LEU A 116 -10.86 10.18 -7.47
CA LEU A 116 -12.07 10.61 -6.80
C LEU A 116 -13.06 9.43 -6.82
N ILE A 117 -13.60 9.12 -5.65
CA ILE A 117 -14.74 8.22 -5.48
C ILE A 117 -15.87 9.10 -4.96
N ALA A 118 -16.93 9.28 -5.74
CA ALA A 118 -18.04 10.19 -5.45
C ALA A 118 -19.39 9.49 -5.61
N ARG A 119 -20.46 10.14 -5.19
CA ARG A 119 -21.84 9.59 -5.21
C ARG A 119 -22.32 9.25 -6.61
N LYS A 120 -21.90 10.01 -7.61
CA LYS A 120 -22.28 9.79 -9.01
C LYS A 120 -21.04 9.49 -9.84
N LYS A 121 -21.16 8.54 -10.75
CA LYS A 121 -20.10 8.21 -11.71
C LYS A 121 -19.86 9.42 -12.63
N GLY A 122 -18.59 9.70 -12.93
CA GLY A 122 -18.20 10.84 -13.77
C GLY A 122 -18.12 12.18 -13.04
N MET A 123 -18.46 12.25 -11.76
CA MET A 123 -18.21 13.47 -10.95
C MET A 123 -16.70 13.73 -10.87
N THR A 124 -16.34 15.00 -11.03
CA THR A 124 -14.98 15.54 -10.89
C THR A 124 -14.92 16.45 -9.67
N ILE A 125 -13.73 16.92 -9.29
CA ILE A 125 -13.58 17.89 -8.20
C ILE A 125 -14.37 19.17 -8.49
N GLN A 126 -14.39 19.60 -9.74
CA GLN A 126 -15.10 20.82 -10.16
C GLN A 126 -16.62 20.68 -10.07
N SER A 127 -17.15 19.46 -10.30
CA SER A 127 -18.60 19.20 -10.27
C SER A 127 -19.14 18.78 -8.90
N LEU A 128 -18.29 18.74 -7.86
CA LEU A 128 -18.74 18.55 -6.49
C LEU A 128 -19.67 19.70 -6.06
N PRO A 129 -20.70 19.43 -5.22
CA PRO A 129 -21.57 20.47 -4.68
C PRO A 129 -20.78 21.60 -4.02
N GLU A 130 -21.32 22.81 -4.04
CA GLU A 130 -20.81 23.90 -3.21
C GLU A 130 -20.92 23.50 -1.73
N PHE A 131 -19.86 23.81 -0.97
CA PHE A 131 -19.71 23.42 0.45
C PHE A 131 -19.74 21.91 0.70
N GLY A 132 -19.54 21.11 -0.37
CA GLY A 132 -19.54 19.64 -0.30
C GLY A 132 -18.49 19.09 0.65
N VAL A 133 -18.74 17.88 1.15
CA VAL A 133 -17.89 17.20 2.12
C VAL A 133 -17.02 16.13 1.43
N VAL A 134 -15.70 16.30 1.50
CA VAL A 134 -14.73 15.34 0.94
C VAL A 134 -13.84 14.79 2.05
N ALA A 135 -13.63 13.46 2.08
CA ALA A 135 -12.77 12.89 3.11
C ALA A 135 -11.45 12.36 2.54
N THR A 136 -10.34 12.67 3.23
CA THR A 136 -9.00 12.18 2.94
C THR A 136 -8.11 12.21 4.19
N GLY A 137 -7.27 11.19 4.37
CA GLY A 137 -6.27 11.17 5.45
C GLY A 137 -4.91 11.73 5.01
N SER A 138 -4.82 12.41 3.86
CA SER A 138 -3.57 12.94 3.32
C SER A 138 -3.55 14.47 3.39
N LEU A 139 -2.62 15.02 4.18
CA LEU A 139 -2.43 16.48 4.27
C LEU A 139 -2.13 17.10 2.90
N ARG A 140 -1.34 16.43 2.05
CA ARG A 140 -1.07 16.88 0.68
C ARG A 140 -2.36 17.03 -0.12
N ARG A 141 -3.22 16.00 -0.12
CA ARG A 141 -4.50 16.04 -0.87
C ARG A 141 -5.44 17.10 -0.32
N ARG A 142 -5.51 17.20 1.01
CA ARG A 142 -6.31 18.23 1.68
C ARG A 142 -5.90 19.63 1.23
N SER A 143 -4.59 19.92 1.27
CA SER A 143 -4.05 21.21 0.88
C SER A 143 -4.33 21.54 -0.60
N GLN A 144 -4.05 20.59 -1.50
CA GLN A 144 -4.32 20.75 -2.94
C GLN A 144 -5.80 20.92 -3.24
N LEU A 145 -6.66 20.14 -2.58
CA LEU A 145 -8.11 20.24 -2.77
C LEU A 145 -8.65 21.59 -2.32
N LEU A 146 -8.27 22.07 -1.13
CA LEU A 146 -8.70 23.37 -0.61
C LEU A 146 -8.12 24.55 -1.39
N HIS A 147 -6.97 24.37 -2.04
CA HIS A 147 -6.45 25.38 -2.96
C HIS A 147 -7.33 25.52 -4.23
N LEU A 148 -7.83 24.40 -4.75
CA LEU A 148 -8.70 24.38 -5.94
C LEU A 148 -10.16 24.72 -5.62
N ARG A 149 -10.66 24.30 -4.47
CA ARG A 149 -12.04 24.42 -4.00
C ARG A 149 -12.05 24.78 -2.51
N PRO A 150 -11.79 26.06 -2.18
CA PRO A 150 -11.74 26.55 -0.79
C PRO A 150 -13.08 26.47 -0.05
N ASP A 151 -14.16 26.32 -0.79
CA ASP A 151 -15.53 26.15 -0.27
C ASP A 151 -15.77 24.75 0.35
N LEU A 152 -14.98 23.73 -0.02
CA LEU A 152 -15.22 22.36 0.42
C LEU A 152 -14.85 22.14 1.90
N THR A 153 -15.62 21.30 2.55
CA THR A 153 -15.27 20.78 3.88
C THR A 153 -14.45 19.50 3.73
N VAL A 154 -13.25 19.47 4.32
CA VAL A 154 -12.37 18.29 4.21
C VAL A 154 -12.25 17.60 5.56
N LEU A 155 -12.70 16.34 5.62
CA LEU A 155 -12.67 15.48 6.80
C LEU A 155 -11.52 14.46 6.75
N ASP A 156 -11.10 14.01 7.93
CA ASP A 156 -10.12 12.96 8.03
C ASP A 156 -10.70 11.57 7.72
N LEU A 157 -9.96 10.79 6.91
CA LEU A 157 -10.34 9.43 6.52
C LEU A 157 -9.27 8.43 6.88
N ARG A 158 -9.60 7.46 7.73
CA ARG A 158 -8.73 6.41 8.21
C ARG A 158 -9.21 5.01 7.86
N GLY A 159 -8.25 4.05 7.90
CA GLY A 159 -8.48 2.66 7.58
C GLY A 159 -7.71 2.21 6.34
N ASN A 160 -7.83 0.93 5.96
CA ASN A 160 -7.40 0.41 4.67
C ASN A 160 -8.37 0.87 3.55
N VAL A 161 -8.07 0.56 2.29
CA VAL A 161 -8.87 1.02 1.16
C VAL A 161 -10.32 0.51 1.23
N PRO A 162 -10.59 -0.79 1.43
CA PRO A 162 -11.96 -1.28 1.57
C PRO A 162 -12.71 -0.57 2.71
N SER A 163 -12.09 -0.44 3.89
CA SER A 163 -12.72 0.24 5.04
C SER A 163 -13.03 1.71 4.75
N ARG A 164 -12.17 2.41 3.98
CA ARG A 164 -12.41 3.81 3.59
C ARG A 164 -13.57 3.92 2.61
N ILE A 165 -13.66 3.01 1.65
CA ILE A 165 -14.78 2.96 0.71
C ILE A 165 -16.08 2.65 1.45
N GLN A 166 -16.04 1.68 2.37
CA GLN A 166 -17.22 1.35 3.18
C GLN A 166 -17.70 2.54 4.01
N LYS A 167 -16.78 3.22 4.72
CA LYS A 167 -17.11 4.45 5.46
C LYS A 167 -17.74 5.53 4.57
N PHE A 168 -17.22 5.68 3.35
CA PHE A 168 -17.82 6.60 2.37
C PHE A 168 -19.24 6.18 2.01
N LEU A 169 -19.47 4.91 1.70
CA LEU A 169 -20.79 4.40 1.32
C LEU A 169 -21.83 4.60 2.43
N GLU A 170 -21.43 4.44 3.69
CA GLU A 170 -22.26 4.60 4.89
C GLU A 170 -22.41 6.06 5.37
N SER A 171 -21.59 6.97 4.86
CA SER A 171 -21.60 8.40 5.25
C SER A 171 -22.57 9.23 4.41
N GLN A 172 -22.65 10.53 4.73
CA GLN A 172 -23.28 11.56 3.88
C GLN A 172 -22.23 12.39 3.10
N TRP A 173 -20.98 11.92 3.02
CA TRP A 173 -19.92 12.62 2.30
C TRP A 173 -20.17 12.59 0.79
N ASP A 174 -19.80 13.65 0.09
CA ASP A 174 -19.94 13.74 -1.36
C ASP A 174 -18.86 12.93 -2.11
N ALA A 175 -17.65 12.89 -1.55
CA ALA A 175 -16.54 12.16 -2.15
C ALA A 175 -15.45 11.77 -1.14
N ILE A 176 -14.58 10.85 -1.59
CA ILE A 176 -13.28 10.56 -0.97
C ILE A 176 -12.17 10.56 -2.03
N ILE A 177 -10.93 10.85 -1.61
CA ILE A 177 -9.76 10.82 -2.50
C ILE A 177 -8.79 9.73 -2.04
N LEU A 178 -8.49 8.78 -2.95
CA LEU A 178 -7.61 7.65 -2.71
C LEU A 178 -6.52 7.55 -3.80
N PRO A 179 -5.37 6.87 -3.54
CA PRO A 179 -4.38 6.62 -4.60
C PRO A 179 -4.88 5.57 -5.57
N ARG A 180 -4.84 5.87 -6.89
CA ARG A 180 -5.23 4.96 -7.98
C ARG A 180 -4.65 3.57 -7.82
N ALA A 181 -3.34 3.48 -7.66
CA ALA A 181 -2.64 2.20 -7.53
C ALA A 181 -3.19 1.30 -6.41
N ARG A 182 -3.64 1.87 -5.29
CA ARG A 182 -4.22 1.08 -4.18
C ARG A 182 -5.61 0.57 -4.51
N VAL A 183 -6.43 1.43 -5.12
CA VAL A 183 -7.80 1.08 -5.54
C VAL A 183 -7.77 -0.01 -6.61
N GLU A 184 -6.88 0.11 -7.61
CA GLU A 184 -6.74 -0.87 -8.68
C GLU A 184 -6.20 -2.22 -8.19
N ARG A 185 -5.19 -2.22 -7.30
CA ARG A 185 -4.62 -3.46 -6.74
C ARG A 185 -5.61 -4.28 -5.93
N LEU A 186 -6.59 -3.63 -5.34
CA LEU A 186 -7.64 -4.27 -4.54
C LEU A 186 -8.94 -4.51 -5.31
N ASN A 187 -8.92 -4.36 -6.65
CA ASN A 187 -10.06 -4.57 -7.54
C ASN A 187 -11.27 -3.65 -7.26
N GLU A 188 -11.03 -2.48 -6.67
CA GLU A 188 -12.09 -1.52 -6.31
C GLU A 188 -12.32 -0.44 -7.40
N LYS A 189 -11.87 -0.69 -8.64
CA LYS A 189 -12.03 0.24 -9.79
C LYS A 189 -13.47 0.66 -10.05
N LYS A 190 -14.44 -0.19 -9.73
CA LYS A 190 -15.88 0.07 -9.91
C LYS A 190 -16.37 1.34 -9.22
N HIS A 191 -15.67 1.75 -8.13
CA HIS A 191 -16.01 2.93 -7.35
C HIS A 191 -15.40 4.22 -7.87
N ILE A 192 -14.46 4.17 -8.82
CA ILE A 192 -13.81 5.36 -9.35
C ILE A 192 -14.80 6.19 -10.15
N SER A 193 -14.95 7.46 -9.75
CA SER A 193 -15.74 8.47 -10.48
C SER A 193 -14.90 9.24 -11.46
N ALA A 194 -13.69 9.67 -11.06
CA ALA A 194 -12.74 10.38 -11.91
C ALA A 194 -11.29 10.11 -11.48
N PHE A 195 -10.36 10.30 -12.41
CA PHE A 195 -8.93 10.35 -12.15
C PHE A 195 -8.51 11.80 -11.84
N ILE A 196 -7.57 11.94 -10.92
CA ILE A 196 -7.00 13.23 -10.50
C ILE A 196 -5.51 13.15 -10.85
N PRO A 197 -5.05 13.92 -11.87
CA PRO A 197 -3.66 13.91 -12.34
C PRO A 197 -2.66 14.42 -11.28
#